data_d2a522e8490287e3227f423481ab1bdc
#
_entry.id   d2a522e8490287e3227f423481ab1bdc
#
_cell.length_a   1.000
_cell.length_b   1.000
_cell.length_c   1.000
_cell.angle_alpha   90.00
_cell.angle_beta   90.00
_cell.angle_gamma   90.00
#
_symmetry.space_group_name_H-M   'P 1'
#
loop_
_entity.id
_entity.type
_entity.pdbx_description
1 polymer ?
#
loop_
_entity_poly.entity_id
_entity_poly.type
_entity_poly.pdbx_seq_one_letter_code
_entity_poly.pdbx_strand_id
1 'polypeptide(L)'
;MKTRWNRTGAPRGDDYDARWRSMADSGQNIHGEADLVEALLTESGGQSVLDAGCGTGRVAIELARRGFAVAGIDADPEMLITARTKAPELTWIDADLSEPGGTGAPPVDLVLLAGNVMIFLEPGTEARTLTNLAGRLADGGLLVAGFALEPERLSLRHYDELTEQAGLTPVARFATWDRQPFNGGDYAVSVHRAP
;
A
#
# COMPACT_ATOMS: atom_id res chain seq x y z
N MET A 1 17.73 -5.48 1.45
CA MET A 1 18.23 -4.09 1.74
C MET A 1 17.52 -3.59 2.99
N LYS A 2 18.08 -2.65 3.77
CA LYS A 2 17.37 -2.15 4.97
C LYS A 2 16.60 -0.89 4.60
N THR A 3 15.29 -0.95 4.59
CA THR A 3 14.40 0.20 4.38
C THR A 3 14.54 1.22 5.51
N ARG A 4 13.98 2.43 5.33
CA ARG A 4 13.87 3.39 6.46
C ARG A 4 13.07 2.79 7.60
N TRP A 5 12.03 2.00 7.32
CA TRP A 5 11.23 1.32 8.32
C TRP A 5 12.09 0.49 9.28
N ASN A 6 13.04 -0.29 8.77
CA ASN A 6 13.92 -1.10 9.61
C ASN A 6 14.82 -0.29 10.57
N ARG A 7 14.97 1.02 10.32
CA ARG A 7 15.74 1.94 11.17
C ARG A 7 14.86 2.71 12.16
N THR A 8 13.54 2.55 12.08
CA THR A 8 12.64 3.14 13.07
C THR A 8 12.59 2.30 14.33
N GLY A 9 12.38 2.95 15.48
CA GLY A 9 12.04 2.28 16.74
C GLY A 9 10.54 1.96 16.84
N ALA A 10 9.81 1.91 15.73
CA ALA A 10 8.39 1.62 15.74
C ALA A 10 8.12 0.19 16.23
N PRO A 11 7.03 -0.04 16.95
CA PRO A 11 6.63 -1.39 17.37
C PRO A 11 6.43 -2.32 16.18
N ARG A 12 6.60 -3.63 16.41
CA ARG A 12 6.44 -4.69 15.40
C ARG A 12 5.37 -5.67 15.86
N GLY A 13 4.87 -6.45 14.92
CA GLY A 13 3.95 -7.56 15.19
C GLY A 13 2.72 -7.15 16.01
N ASP A 14 2.45 -7.87 17.08
CA ASP A 14 1.26 -7.62 17.93
C ASP A 14 1.27 -6.27 18.64
N ASP A 15 2.45 -5.73 18.95
CA ASP A 15 2.58 -4.39 19.55
C ASP A 15 2.20 -3.31 18.53
N TYR A 16 2.50 -3.51 17.24
CA TYR A 16 2.01 -2.64 16.17
C TYR A 16 0.49 -2.73 16.04
N ASP A 17 -0.09 -3.91 16.10
CA ASP A 17 -1.54 -4.12 16.03
C ASP A 17 -2.29 -3.56 17.26
N ALA A 18 -1.65 -3.43 18.41
CA ALA A 18 -2.28 -2.88 19.61
C ALA A 18 -2.84 -1.47 19.40
N ARG A 19 -2.16 -0.65 18.61
CA ARG A 19 -2.66 0.69 18.23
C ARG A 19 -3.99 0.60 17.47
N TRP A 20 -4.08 -0.30 16.50
CA TRP A 20 -5.29 -0.45 15.68
C TRP A 20 -6.46 -1.00 16.50
N ARG A 21 -6.19 -1.94 17.40
CA ARG A 21 -7.21 -2.45 18.34
C ARG A 21 -7.76 -1.31 19.21
N SER A 22 -6.89 -0.49 19.80
CA SER A 22 -7.31 0.67 20.61
C SER A 22 -8.15 1.68 19.81
N MET A 23 -7.81 1.93 18.54
CA MET A 23 -8.60 2.80 17.68
C MET A 23 -9.99 2.20 17.39
N ALA A 24 -10.05 0.90 17.08
CA ALA A 24 -11.30 0.20 16.86
C ALA A 24 -12.20 0.19 18.12
N ASP A 25 -11.62 -0.07 19.29
CA ASP A 25 -12.31 -0.05 20.58
C ASP A 25 -12.91 1.34 20.92
N SER A 26 -12.28 2.41 20.41
CA SER A 26 -12.79 3.78 20.51
C SER A 26 -13.82 4.15 19.43
N GLY A 27 -14.25 3.19 18.60
CA GLY A 27 -15.25 3.38 17.55
C GLY A 27 -14.72 4.07 16.28
N GLN A 28 -13.41 4.18 16.11
CA GLN A 28 -12.82 4.72 14.89
C GLN A 28 -12.85 3.67 13.77
N ASN A 29 -13.11 4.12 12.54
CA ASN A 29 -12.96 3.27 11.36
C ASN A 29 -11.49 2.99 11.08
N ILE A 30 -11.08 1.74 11.27
CA ILE A 30 -9.71 1.27 10.99
C ILE A 30 -9.57 0.61 9.60
N HIS A 31 -10.63 0.64 8.79
CA HIS A 31 -10.71 -0.04 7.49
C HIS A 31 -10.87 0.95 6.30
N GLY A 32 -10.63 2.23 6.51
CA GLY A 32 -10.79 3.25 5.47
C GLY A 32 -10.04 2.95 4.18
N GLU A 33 -8.84 2.35 4.27
CA GLU A 33 -8.07 1.90 3.11
C GLU A 33 -8.79 0.79 2.33
N ALA A 34 -9.35 -0.19 3.05
CA ALA A 34 -10.11 -1.27 2.44
C ALA A 34 -11.42 -0.77 1.83
N ASP A 35 -12.09 0.21 2.46
CA ASP A 35 -13.31 0.84 1.95
C ASP A 35 -13.05 1.53 0.60
N LEU A 36 -11.95 2.27 0.48
CA LEU A 36 -11.56 2.91 -0.78
C LEU A 36 -11.23 1.88 -1.87
N VAL A 37 -10.44 0.87 -1.54
CA VAL A 37 -10.04 -0.19 -2.49
C VAL A 37 -11.27 -0.94 -3.02
N GLU A 38 -12.20 -1.36 -2.14
CA GLU A 38 -13.44 -2.00 -2.53
C GLU A 38 -14.28 -1.14 -3.47
N ALA A 39 -14.41 0.16 -3.17
CA ALA A 39 -15.16 1.08 -4.01
C ALA A 39 -14.51 1.22 -5.41
N LEU A 40 -13.18 1.37 -5.49
CA LEU A 40 -12.44 1.48 -6.75
C LEU A 40 -12.53 0.20 -7.58
N LEU A 41 -12.40 -0.98 -6.95
CA LEU A 41 -12.51 -2.26 -7.64
C LEU A 41 -13.95 -2.54 -8.09
N THR A 42 -14.95 -2.17 -7.31
CA THR A 42 -16.36 -2.27 -7.72
C THR A 42 -16.63 -1.41 -8.96
N GLU A 43 -16.09 -0.19 -9.01
CA GLU A 43 -16.22 0.73 -10.14
C GLU A 43 -15.51 0.21 -11.41
N SER A 44 -14.36 -0.49 -11.26
CA SER A 44 -13.56 -1.01 -12.38
C SER A 44 -13.86 -2.46 -12.76
N GLY A 45 -14.59 -3.21 -11.92
CA GLY A 45 -14.83 -4.65 -12.10
C GLY A 45 -13.65 -5.53 -11.70
N GLY A 46 -12.65 -4.99 -11.01
CA GLY A 46 -11.46 -5.72 -10.55
C GLY A 46 -11.74 -6.60 -9.33
N GLN A 47 -10.91 -7.64 -9.13
CA GLN A 47 -11.08 -8.63 -8.06
C GLN A 47 -9.78 -8.96 -7.31
N SER A 48 -8.63 -8.48 -7.78
CA SER A 48 -7.32 -8.87 -7.26
C SER A 48 -6.51 -7.68 -6.77
N VAL A 49 -5.84 -7.85 -5.61
CA VAL A 49 -5.09 -6.81 -4.92
C VAL A 49 -3.71 -7.31 -4.50
N LEU A 50 -2.68 -6.50 -4.72
CA LEU A 50 -1.39 -6.61 -4.08
C LEU A 50 -1.27 -5.51 -3.01
N ASP A 51 -1.26 -5.89 -1.73
CA ASP A 51 -0.98 -4.99 -0.60
C ASP A 51 0.54 -4.88 -0.44
N ALA A 52 1.12 -3.80 -0.96
CA ALA A 52 2.56 -3.57 -1.03
C ALA A 52 3.03 -2.76 0.18
N GLY A 53 3.81 -3.38 1.06
CA GLY A 53 4.11 -2.91 2.41
C GLY A 53 2.99 -3.27 3.39
N CYS A 54 2.52 -4.52 3.31
CA CYS A 54 1.32 -4.98 4.03
C CYS A 54 1.47 -5.05 5.56
N GLY A 55 2.69 -5.00 6.07
CA GLY A 55 2.96 -5.11 7.50
C GLY A 55 2.36 -6.37 8.11
N THR A 56 1.58 -6.21 9.17
CA THR A 56 0.87 -7.32 9.85
C THR A 56 -0.39 -7.79 9.12
N GLY A 57 -0.63 -7.31 7.89
CA GLY A 57 -1.72 -7.76 7.03
C GLY A 57 -3.10 -7.17 7.32
N ARG A 58 -3.20 -6.07 8.09
CA ARG A 58 -4.50 -5.50 8.50
C ARG A 58 -5.43 -5.24 7.31
N VAL A 59 -4.93 -4.58 6.26
CA VAL A 59 -5.75 -4.23 5.08
C VAL A 59 -5.95 -5.44 4.19
N ALA A 60 -4.91 -6.21 3.92
CA ALA A 60 -4.98 -7.43 3.10
C ALA A 60 -6.01 -8.44 3.64
N ILE A 61 -6.02 -8.69 4.96
CA ILE A 61 -6.96 -9.61 5.62
C ILE A 61 -8.39 -9.09 5.50
N GLU A 62 -8.62 -7.79 5.70
CA GLU A 62 -9.95 -7.21 5.58
C GLU A 62 -10.47 -7.30 4.14
N LEU A 63 -9.63 -7.02 3.14
CA LEU A 63 -10.01 -7.16 1.72
C LEU A 63 -10.31 -8.61 1.35
N ALA A 64 -9.53 -9.57 1.83
CA ALA A 64 -9.79 -11.00 1.63
C ALA A 64 -11.13 -11.42 2.26
N ARG A 65 -11.45 -10.92 3.47
CA ARG A 65 -12.75 -11.13 4.12
C ARG A 65 -13.94 -10.57 3.31
N ARG A 66 -13.70 -9.51 2.51
CA ARG A 66 -14.68 -8.93 1.59
C ARG A 66 -14.79 -9.67 0.26
N GLY A 67 -13.98 -10.71 0.04
CA GLY A 67 -14.05 -11.60 -1.13
C GLY A 67 -13.06 -11.28 -2.25
N PHE A 68 -12.11 -10.37 -2.04
CA PHE A 68 -11.06 -10.10 -3.02
C PHE A 68 -9.94 -11.13 -2.96
N ALA A 69 -9.30 -11.40 -4.11
CA ALA A 69 -8.08 -12.19 -4.18
C ALA A 69 -6.88 -11.30 -3.77
N VAL A 70 -6.25 -11.59 -2.64
CA VAL A 70 -5.24 -10.69 -2.05
C VAL A 70 -3.92 -11.42 -1.82
N ALA A 71 -2.82 -10.76 -2.14
CA ALA A 71 -1.49 -11.10 -1.69
C ALA A 71 -0.86 -9.91 -0.95
N GLY A 72 -0.10 -10.17 0.10
CA GLY A 72 0.67 -9.16 0.82
C GLY A 72 2.17 -9.33 0.60
N ILE A 73 2.87 -8.21 0.46
CA ILE A 73 4.34 -8.17 0.37
C ILE A 73 4.90 -7.17 1.37
N ASP A 74 5.91 -7.56 2.13
CA ASP A 74 6.62 -6.69 3.06
C ASP A 74 8.09 -7.10 3.17
N ALA A 75 8.96 -6.15 3.49
CA ALA A 75 10.39 -6.38 3.70
C ALA A 75 10.74 -6.64 5.18
N ASP A 76 9.77 -6.59 6.08
CA ASP A 76 9.97 -6.84 7.52
C ASP A 76 9.42 -8.23 7.89
N PRO A 77 10.31 -9.23 8.13
CA PRO A 77 9.88 -10.59 8.43
C PRO A 77 9.12 -10.70 9.75
N GLU A 78 9.35 -9.83 10.73
CA GLU A 78 8.61 -9.84 12.00
C GLU A 78 7.14 -9.44 11.78
N MET A 79 6.89 -8.48 10.90
CA MET A 79 5.55 -8.11 10.49
C MET A 79 4.84 -9.26 9.78
N LEU A 80 5.53 -9.93 8.87
CA LEU A 80 4.99 -11.07 8.12
C LEU A 80 4.73 -12.32 8.99
N ILE A 81 5.49 -12.55 10.06
CA ILE A 81 5.19 -13.62 11.03
C ILE A 81 3.78 -13.39 11.60
N THR A 82 3.47 -12.17 12.02
CA THR A 82 2.14 -11.82 12.55
C THR A 82 1.06 -11.96 11.48
N ALA A 83 1.31 -11.49 10.25
CA ALA A 83 0.37 -11.64 9.14
C ALA A 83 0.04 -13.11 8.85
N ARG A 84 1.06 -13.97 8.76
CA ARG A 84 0.90 -15.42 8.55
C ARG A 84 0.16 -16.11 9.70
N THR A 85 0.36 -15.65 10.93
CA THR A 85 -0.36 -16.18 12.09
C THR A 85 -1.84 -15.84 12.04
N LYS A 86 -2.19 -14.62 11.60
CA LYS A 86 -3.58 -14.15 11.53
C LYS A 86 -4.36 -14.73 10.35
N ALA A 87 -3.69 -14.93 9.20
CA ALA A 87 -4.32 -15.44 7.98
C ALA A 87 -3.32 -16.33 7.20
N PRO A 88 -3.14 -17.59 7.63
CA PRO A 88 -2.20 -18.52 7.01
C PRO A 88 -2.62 -18.95 5.60
N GLU A 89 -3.88 -18.75 5.22
CA GLU A 89 -4.43 -19.05 3.90
C GLU A 89 -4.06 -18.02 2.83
N LEU A 90 -3.62 -16.82 3.22
CA LEU A 90 -3.23 -15.79 2.28
C LEU A 90 -1.76 -15.93 1.85
N THR A 91 -1.45 -15.40 0.68
CA THR A 91 -0.07 -15.34 0.17
C THR A 91 0.67 -14.16 0.80
N TRP A 92 1.72 -14.45 1.56
CA TRP A 92 2.61 -13.47 2.18
C TRP A 92 4.01 -13.60 1.63
N ILE A 93 4.52 -12.52 1.03
CA ILE A 93 5.79 -12.48 0.31
C ILE A 93 6.80 -11.64 1.10
N ASP A 94 7.93 -12.24 1.44
CA ASP A 94 9.06 -11.55 2.07
C ASP A 94 9.98 -11.00 0.98
N ALA A 95 9.84 -9.72 0.66
CA ALA A 95 10.67 -9.06 -0.34
C ALA A 95 10.66 -7.53 -0.18
N ASP A 96 11.77 -6.92 -0.61
CA ASP A 96 11.89 -5.47 -0.76
C ASP A 96 11.23 -5.02 -2.08
N LEU A 97 10.31 -4.06 -2.00
CA LEU A 97 9.57 -3.54 -3.16
C LEU A 97 10.47 -2.94 -4.24
N SER A 98 11.68 -2.53 -3.87
CA SER A 98 12.67 -1.97 -4.79
C SER A 98 13.48 -3.04 -5.53
N GLU A 99 13.46 -4.31 -5.11
CA GLU A 99 14.22 -5.36 -5.77
C GLU A 99 13.49 -5.87 -7.03
N PRO A 100 14.24 -6.13 -8.13
CA PRO A 100 13.65 -6.62 -9.38
C PRO A 100 13.19 -8.07 -9.25
N GLY A 101 12.13 -8.42 -9.94
CA GLY A 101 11.70 -9.81 -10.14
C GLY A 101 10.87 -10.42 -9.03
N GLY A 102 10.41 -9.66 -8.09
CA GLY A 102 9.66 -10.07 -6.88
C GLY A 102 8.74 -11.17 -7.11
N THR A 103 7.82 -11.56 -7.33
CA THR A 103 6.84 -12.48 -6.78
C THR A 103 6.44 -13.65 -7.67
N GLY A 104 6.74 -13.64 -8.96
CA GLY A 104 6.19 -14.65 -9.89
C GLY A 104 4.65 -14.70 -9.94
N ALA A 105 3.97 -13.84 -9.18
CA ALA A 105 2.53 -13.77 -9.12
C ALA A 105 1.96 -13.12 -10.40
N PRO A 106 0.74 -13.49 -10.83
CA PRO A 106 0.09 -12.87 -11.99
C PRO A 106 -0.13 -11.36 -11.78
N PRO A 107 -0.37 -10.59 -12.85
CA PRO A 107 -0.82 -9.21 -12.74
C PRO A 107 -2.07 -9.08 -11.86
N VAL A 108 -2.22 -7.93 -11.19
CA VAL A 108 -3.35 -7.63 -10.31
C VAL A 108 -4.12 -6.40 -10.80
N ASP A 109 -5.39 -6.30 -10.42
CA ASP A 109 -6.24 -5.16 -10.77
C ASP A 109 -5.91 -3.91 -9.95
N LEU A 110 -5.34 -4.11 -8.74
CA LEU A 110 -4.96 -2.99 -7.88
C LEU A 110 -3.71 -3.30 -7.07
N VAL A 111 -2.77 -2.35 -7.06
CA VAL A 111 -1.64 -2.31 -6.12
C VAL A 111 -1.91 -1.23 -5.09
N LEU A 112 -1.86 -1.59 -3.82
CA LEU A 112 -2.07 -0.70 -2.67
C LEU A 112 -0.75 -0.45 -1.94
N LEU A 113 -0.47 0.83 -1.65
CA LEU A 113 0.60 1.28 -0.75
C LEU A 113 -0.05 2.08 0.40
N ALA A 114 -0.55 1.36 1.41
CA ALA A 114 -1.17 1.96 2.59
C ALA A 114 -0.14 2.22 3.70
N GLY A 115 -0.51 3.04 4.70
CA GLY A 115 0.29 3.20 5.91
C GLY A 115 1.66 3.87 5.71
N ASN A 116 1.76 4.84 4.82
CA ASN A 116 2.98 5.62 4.60
C ASN A 116 4.15 4.85 3.94
N VAL A 117 3.90 3.75 3.24
CA VAL A 117 4.97 2.92 2.64
C VAL A 117 5.96 3.78 1.85
N MET A 118 5.47 4.71 1.03
CA MET A 118 6.32 5.55 0.18
C MET A 118 7.39 6.35 0.94
N ILE A 119 7.10 6.82 2.14
CA ILE A 119 8.08 7.57 2.94
C ILE A 119 8.98 6.69 3.80
N PHE A 120 8.70 5.39 3.88
CA PHE A 120 9.53 4.39 4.56
C PHE A 120 10.43 3.58 3.63
N LEU A 121 10.36 3.79 2.33
CA LEU A 121 11.33 3.23 1.38
C LEU A 121 12.76 3.71 1.69
N GLU A 122 13.75 2.98 1.23
CA GLU A 122 15.13 3.48 1.24
C GLU A 122 15.25 4.66 0.27
N PRO A 123 15.84 5.78 0.70
CA PRO A 123 15.98 6.97 -0.15
C PRO A 123 16.66 6.65 -1.48
N GLY A 124 16.05 7.15 -2.58
CA GLY A 124 16.53 6.93 -3.94
C GLY A 124 16.08 5.61 -4.57
N THR A 125 15.21 4.84 -3.87
CA THR A 125 14.61 3.63 -4.45
C THR A 125 13.17 3.83 -4.92
N GLU A 126 12.60 5.01 -4.72
CA GLU A 126 11.19 5.33 -4.99
C GLU A 126 10.83 5.09 -6.48
N ALA A 127 11.67 5.57 -7.40
CA ALA A 127 11.47 5.37 -8.85
C ALA A 127 11.41 3.89 -9.23
N ARG A 128 12.38 3.11 -8.76
CA ARG A 128 12.46 1.67 -9.03
C ARG A 128 11.28 0.92 -8.40
N THR A 129 10.90 1.27 -7.18
CA THR A 129 9.73 0.71 -6.51
C THR A 129 8.46 0.94 -7.31
N LEU A 130 8.21 2.16 -7.74
CA LEU A 130 7.03 2.48 -8.55
C LEU A 130 7.03 1.77 -9.91
N THR A 131 8.18 1.69 -10.57
CA THR A 131 8.34 0.92 -11.82
C THR A 131 8.04 -0.57 -11.62
N ASN A 132 8.59 -1.17 -10.55
CA ASN A 132 8.34 -2.58 -10.22
C ASN A 132 6.86 -2.84 -9.95
N LEU A 133 6.19 -1.95 -9.20
CA LEU A 133 4.79 -2.08 -8.84
C LEU A 133 3.86 -1.79 -10.02
N ALA A 134 4.17 -0.82 -10.87
CA ALA A 134 3.45 -0.58 -12.13
C ALA A 134 3.47 -1.82 -13.02
N GLY A 135 4.61 -2.50 -13.13
CA GLY A 135 4.75 -3.75 -13.86
C GLY A 135 3.99 -4.95 -13.26
N ARG A 136 3.34 -4.76 -12.11
CA ARG A 136 2.46 -5.77 -11.48
C ARG A 136 0.97 -5.54 -11.80
N LEU A 137 0.64 -4.41 -12.38
CA LEU A 137 -0.74 -4.09 -12.73
C LEU A 137 -1.16 -4.80 -14.02
N ALA A 138 -2.40 -5.23 -14.06
CA ALA A 138 -3.08 -5.57 -15.31
C ALA A 138 -3.32 -4.29 -16.12
N ASP A 139 -3.63 -4.44 -17.42
CA ASP A 139 -4.01 -3.32 -18.29
C ASP A 139 -5.20 -2.56 -17.67
N GLY A 140 -5.08 -1.25 -17.53
CA GLY A 140 -6.08 -0.42 -16.87
C GLY A 140 -6.14 -0.56 -15.34
N GLY A 141 -5.28 -1.36 -14.73
CA GLY A 141 -5.20 -1.56 -13.27
C GLY A 141 -4.81 -0.29 -12.51
N LEU A 142 -5.06 -0.26 -11.21
CA LEU A 142 -4.90 0.92 -10.37
C LEU A 142 -3.73 0.79 -9.38
N LEU A 143 -2.93 1.84 -9.25
CA LEU A 143 -2.00 2.02 -8.15
C LEU A 143 -2.55 3.08 -7.20
N VAL A 144 -2.71 2.70 -5.92
CA VAL A 144 -3.21 3.59 -4.86
C VAL A 144 -2.14 3.73 -3.79
N ALA A 145 -1.71 4.97 -3.52
CA ALA A 145 -0.71 5.26 -2.49
C ALA A 145 -1.18 6.36 -1.56
N GLY A 146 -1.13 6.09 -0.24
CA GLY A 146 -1.43 7.07 0.80
C GLY A 146 -0.23 7.32 1.69
N PHE A 147 0.21 8.59 1.81
CA PHE A 147 1.37 8.93 2.63
C PHE A 147 1.36 10.39 3.13
N ALA A 148 2.05 10.60 4.26
CA ALA A 148 2.24 11.91 4.85
C ALA A 148 3.23 12.75 4.02
N LEU A 149 2.93 14.04 3.93
CA LEU A 149 3.72 15.05 3.22
C LEU A 149 4.64 15.76 4.21
N GLU A 150 5.68 15.06 4.64
CA GLU A 150 6.64 15.57 5.61
C GLU A 150 7.77 16.35 4.92
N PRO A 151 8.29 17.42 5.55
CA PRO A 151 9.52 18.07 5.09
C PRO A 151 10.66 17.05 4.91
N GLU A 152 11.49 17.22 3.88
CA GLU A 152 12.65 16.34 3.58
C GLU A 152 12.30 14.88 3.24
N ARG A 153 11.01 14.59 3.02
CA ARG A 153 10.51 13.31 2.50
C ARG A 153 10.07 13.47 1.04
N LEU A 154 9.49 12.42 0.49
CA LEU A 154 8.93 12.41 -0.85
C LEU A 154 7.83 13.47 -0.99
N SER A 155 8.05 14.49 -1.82
CA SER A 155 7.03 15.49 -2.12
C SER A 155 6.02 14.94 -3.14
N LEU A 156 4.78 15.47 -3.14
CA LEU A 156 3.77 15.10 -4.14
C LEU A 156 4.24 15.34 -5.57
N ARG A 157 4.88 16.48 -5.82
CA ARG A 157 5.40 16.79 -7.16
C ARG A 157 6.39 15.72 -7.62
N HIS A 158 7.33 15.33 -6.75
CA HIS A 158 8.31 14.30 -7.10
C HIS A 158 7.66 12.92 -7.25
N TYR A 159 6.69 12.58 -6.41
CA TYR A 159 5.89 11.38 -6.55
C TYR A 159 5.17 11.33 -7.90
N ASP A 160 4.56 12.45 -8.35
CA ASP A 160 3.87 12.54 -9.62
C ASP A 160 4.83 12.36 -10.82
N GLU A 161 6.01 12.99 -10.76
CA GLU A 161 7.05 12.80 -11.76
C GLU A 161 7.49 11.32 -11.86
N LEU A 162 7.61 10.63 -10.73
CA LEU A 162 8.00 9.22 -10.69
C LEU A 162 6.91 8.26 -11.16
N THR A 163 5.65 8.54 -10.86
CA THR A 163 4.51 7.73 -11.36
C THR A 163 4.34 7.90 -12.86
N GLU A 164 4.52 9.10 -13.40
CA GLU A 164 4.52 9.36 -14.84
C GLU A 164 5.67 8.59 -15.53
N GLN A 165 6.89 8.63 -14.98
CA GLN A 165 8.04 7.86 -15.48
C GLN A 165 7.80 6.35 -15.45
N ALA A 166 7.00 5.85 -14.50
CA ALA A 166 6.57 4.45 -14.44
C ALA A 166 5.43 4.10 -15.41
N GLY A 167 4.99 5.05 -16.25
CA GLY A 167 3.93 4.86 -17.26
C GLY A 167 2.52 4.96 -16.70
N LEU A 168 2.36 5.45 -15.48
CA LEU A 168 1.05 5.57 -14.84
C LEU A 168 0.43 6.95 -15.10
N THR A 169 -0.90 7.02 -15.26
CA THR A 169 -1.65 8.26 -15.44
C THR A 169 -2.45 8.60 -14.17
N PRO A 170 -2.47 9.86 -13.71
CA PRO A 170 -3.24 10.26 -12.54
C PRO A 170 -4.74 10.15 -12.80
N VAL A 171 -5.49 9.62 -11.84
CA VAL A 171 -6.96 9.45 -11.87
C VAL A 171 -7.63 10.34 -10.83
N ALA A 172 -7.16 10.28 -9.57
CA ALA A 172 -7.75 11.05 -8.47
C ALA A 172 -6.71 11.31 -7.37
N ARG A 173 -7.01 12.33 -6.56
CA ARG A 173 -6.26 12.62 -5.33
C ARG A 173 -7.21 13.07 -4.23
N PHE A 174 -7.06 12.44 -3.05
CA PHE A 174 -7.86 12.70 -1.87
C PHE A 174 -6.97 13.11 -0.70
N ALA A 175 -7.55 13.84 0.26
CA ALA A 175 -6.87 14.18 1.52
C ALA A 175 -6.88 12.99 2.51
N THR A 176 -7.85 12.10 2.35
CA THR A 176 -8.12 10.99 3.28
C THR A 176 -8.60 9.75 2.53
N TRP A 177 -8.63 8.60 3.21
CA TRP A 177 -9.11 7.35 2.62
C TRP A 177 -10.63 7.31 2.38
N ASP A 178 -11.41 8.21 2.98
CA ASP A 178 -12.86 8.39 2.76
C ASP A 178 -13.18 9.39 1.63
N ARG A 179 -12.23 9.60 0.71
CA ARG A 179 -12.37 10.42 -0.50
C ARG A 179 -12.61 11.91 -0.26
N GLN A 180 -12.19 12.49 0.89
CA GLN A 180 -12.24 13.94 1.04
C GLN A 180 -11.37 14.62 -0.04
N PRO A 181 -11.86 15.68 -0.70
CA PRO A 181 -11.10 16.37 -1.75
C PRO A 181 -9.75 16.88 -1.23
N PHE A 182 -8.68 16.64 -2.00
CA PHE A 182 -7.37 17.18 -1.68
C PHE A 182 -7.26 18.64 -2.09
N ASN A 183 -7.20 19.55 -1.13
CA ASN A 183 -7.01 20.99 -1.32
C ASN A 183 -5.70 21.48 -0.72
N GLY A 184 -4.71 20.61 -0.58
CA GLY A 184 -3.50 20.81 0.21
C GLY A 184 -3.62 20.16 1.59
N GLY A 185 -2.51 20.07 2.32
CA GLY A 185 -2.45 19.44 3.64
C GLY A 185 -1.19 18.61 3.81
N ASP A 186 -1.18 17.81 4.87
CA ASP A 186 -0.04 17.00 5.32
C ASP A 186 -0.15 15.51 4.99
N TYR A 187 -1.24 15.10 4.30
CA TYR A 187 -1.46 13.72 3.84
C TYR A 187 -2.16 13.70 2.49
N ALA A 188 -1.80 12.77 1.64
CA ALA A 188 -2.48 12.57 0.35
C ALA A 188 -2.65 11.08 0.03
N VAL A 189 -3.81 10.75 -0.55
CA VAL A 189 -4.11 9.46 -1.17
C VAL A 189 -4.23 9.69 -2.67
N SER A 190 -3.34 9.11 -3.44
CA SER A 190 -3.26 9.29 -4.90
C SER A 190 -3.64 8.00 -5.60
N VAL A 191 -4.45 8.11 -6.65
CA VAL A 191 -4.88 7.00 -7.50
C VAL A 191 -4.33 7.23 -8.90
N HIS A 192 -3.62 6.25 -9.43
CA HIS A 192 -3.06 6.24 -10.78
C HIS A 192 -3.53 5.00 -11.52
N ARG A 193 -3.54 5.07 -12.85
CA ARG A 193 -3.95 3.97 -13.74
C ARG A 193 -2.81 3.55 -14.65
N ALA A 194 -2.63 2.24 -14.81
CA ALA A 194 -1.79 1.64 -15.84
C ALA A 194 -2.43 1.81 -17.24
N PRO A 195 -1.61 1.83 -18.30
CA PRO A 195 -2.09 1.92 -19.68
C PRO A 195 -3.01 0.78 -20.08
#